data_5465c12faba720456e80cbff3444314b
#
_entry.id   5465c12faba720456e80cbff3444314b
#
_cell.length_a   1.000
_cell.length_b   1.000
_cell.length_c   1.000
_cell.angle_alpha   90.00
_cell.angle_beta   90.00
_cell.angle_gamma   90.00
#
_symmetry.space_group_name_H-M   'P 1'
#
loop_
_entity.id
_entity.type
_entity.pdbx_description
1 polymer ?
#
loop_
_entity_poly.entity_id
_entity_poly.type
_entity_poly.pdbx_seq_one_letter_code
_entity_poly.pdbx_strand_id
1 'polypeptide(L)'
;GLAAHGAFIMPAILDDCDGTMRVCNEELFGPLFCIYRFRDLDWVIGEANRTDYGLAAYVYTHDSRVFGRCAEELQTGMVYINTPTCGGANLPHIGVKQSGIGCDAGKWQFDNYYALKRISIRR
;
A
#
# COMPACT_ATOMS: atom_id res chain seq x y z
N GLY A 1 -8.40 32.10 2.62
CA GLY A 1 -8.89 30.82 3.10
C GLY A 1 -8.43 30.54 4.52
N LEU A 2 -8.95 29.51 5.15
CA LEU A 2 -8.65 29.08 6.53
C LEU A 2 -7.15 28.82 6.79
N ALA A 3 -6.35 28.71 5.75
CA ALA A 3 -4.91 28.44 5.82
C ALA A 3 -4.03 29.66 6.18
N ALA A 4 -4.59 30.83 6.30
CA ALA A 4 -3.78 32.02 6.56
C ALA A 4 -3.21 32.10 8.01
N HIS A 5 -3.83 31.39 8.95
CA HIS A 5 -3.40 31.41 10.36
C HIS A 5 -3.72 30.03 11.00
N GLY A 6 -2.73 29.17 11.22
CA GLY A 6 -2.87 27.92 11.96
C GLY A 6 -2.44 26.68 11.23
N ALA A 7 -2.67 25.52 11.84
CA ALA A 7 -2.26 24.18 11.36
C ALA A 7 -3.34 23.49 10.49
N PHE A 8 -4.27 24.22 9.91
CA PHE A 8 -5.35 23.68 9.10
C PHE A 8 -5.01 23.75 7.61
N ILE A 9 -5.06 22.61 6.93
CA ILE A 9 -4.88 22.48 5.48
C ILE A 9 -6.19 21.96 4.88
N MET A 10 -6.68 22.62 3.84
CA MET A 10 -7.85 22.16 3.10
C MET A 10 -7.48 20.96 2.24
N PRO A 11 -8.34 19.92 2.18
CA PRO A 11 -8.18 18.83 1.23
C PRO A 11 -8.11 19.35 -0.20
N ALA A 12 -7.24 18.76 -1.01
CA ALA A 12 -7.08 19.13 -2.40
C ALA A 12 -6.97 17.89 -3.30
N ILE A 13 -7.41 18.04 -4.54
CA ILE A 13 -7.31 17.03 -5.59
C ILE A 13 -6.52 17.64 -6.74
N LEU A 14 -5.48 16.93 -7.19
CA LEU A 14 -4.75 17.23 -8.40
C LEU A 14 -5.19 16.23 -9.47
N ASP A 15 -5.78 16.74 -10.54
CA ASP A 15 -6.21 15.94 -11.69
C ASP A 15 -5.15 15.95 -12.78
N ASP A 16 -5.20 14.94 -13.67
CA ASP A 16 -4.25 14.73 -14.76
C ASP A 16 -2.77 14.71 -14.29
N CYS A 17 -2.52 14.07 -13.16
CA CYS A 17 -1.17 13.86 -12.69
C CYS A 17 -0.40 12.88 -13.59
N ASP A 18 0.91 13.06 -13.63
CA ASP A 18 1.84 12.12 -14.25
C ASP A 18 3.00 11.77 -13.30
N GLY A 19 3.67 10.66 -13.61
CA GLY A 19 4.74 10.13 -12.79
C GLY A 19 6.01 10.98 -12.71
N THR A 20 6.12 12.10 -13.43
CA THR A 20 7.28 13.02 -13.35
C THR A 20 7.12 14.06 -12.26
N MET A 21 5.89 14.27 -11.78
CA MET A 21 5.59 15.26 -10.76
C MET A 21 6.13 14.82 -9.38
N ARG A 22 6.79 15.71 -8.66
CA ARG A 22 7.32 15.43 -7.31
C ARG A 22 6.22 14.95 -6.36
N VAL A 23 5.05 15.55 -6.40
CA VAL A 23 3.90 15.20 -5.57
C VAL A 23 3.43 13.74 -5.75
N CYS A 24 3.75 13.14 -6.90
CA CYS A 24 3.41 11.76 -7.23
C CYS A 24 4.49 10.76 -6.82
N ASN A 25 5.64 11.24 -6.37
CA ASN A 25 6.80 10.43 -6.03
C ASN A 25 7.22 10.54 -4.56
N GLU A 26 6.80 11.61 -3.88
CA GLU A 26 7.13 11.84 -2.49
C GLU A 26 5.95 11.47 -1.60
N GLU A 27 6.22 10.86 -0.44
CA GLU A 27 5.18 10.59 0.54
C GLU A 27 4.75 11.89 1.21
N LEU A 28 3.47 12.26 1.02
CA LEU A 28 2.89 13.46 1.60
C LEU A 28 1.97 13.09 2.77
N PHE A 29 2.35 13.45 3.98
CA PHE A 29 1.46 13.36 5.14
C PHE A 29 0.47 14.52 5.17
N GLY A 30 -0.47 14.54 4.22
CA GLY A 30 -1.44 15.61 4.07
C GLY A 30 -2.65 15.20 3.24
N PRO A 31 -3.73 15.99 3.29
CA PRO A 31 -4.99 15.65 2.61
C PRO A 31 -4.94 16.02 1.12
N LEU A 32 -4.03 15.42 0.36
CA LEU A 32 -3.86 15.65 -1.06
C LEU A 32 -4.04 14.35 -1.83
N PHE A 33 -4.83 14.37 -2.90
CA PHE A 33 -5.09 13.24 -3.76
C PHE A 33 -4.62 13.54 -5.17
N CYS A 34 -3.77 12.67 -5.73
CA CYS A 34 -3.33 12.72 -7.11
C CYS A 34 -4.14 11.74 -7.96
N ILE A 35 -4.74 12.24 -9.05
CA ILE A 35 -5.56 11.44 -9.95
C ILE A 35 -4.80 11.21 -11.25
N TYR A 36 -4.70 9.93 -11.62
CA TYR A 36 -4.15 9.48 -12.89
C TYR A 36 -5.28 8.89 -13.74
N ARG A 37 -5.32 9.25 -15.02
CA ARG A 37 -6.24 8.64 -15.96
C ARG A 37 -5.51 7.56 -16.74
N PHE A 38 -6.10 6.38 -16.82
CA PHE A 38 -5.52 5.28 -17.56
C PHE A 38 -6.56 4.59 -18.45
N ARG A 39 -6.08 3.86 -19.46
CA ARG A 39 -6.89 3.02 -20.35
C ARG A 39 -6.34 1.61 -20.45
N ASP A 40 -5.14 1.40 -19.99
CA ASP A 40 -4.40 0.16 -20.08
C ASP A 40 -4.04 -0.36 -18.69
N LEU A 41 -4.35 -1.64 -18.43
CA LEU A 41 -4.14 -2.25 -17.13
C LEU A 41 -2.66 -2.49 -16.84
N ASP A 42 -1.86 -2.85 -17.87
CA ASP A 42 -0.43 -3.09 -17.70
C ASP A 42 0.27 -1.78 -17.32
N TRP A 43 -0.10 -0.70 -17.99
CA TRP A 43 0.42 0.61 -17.68
C TRP A 43 0.10 1.04 -16.23
N VAL A 44 -1.16 0.90 -15.78
CA VAL A 44 -1.53 1.37 -14.45
C VAL A 44 -0.92 0.51 -13.34
N ILE A 45 -0.77 -0.80 -13.54
CA ILE A 45 -0.05 -1.67 -12.60
C ILE A 45 1.43 -1.27 -12.54
N GLY A 46 2.05 -1.02 -13.69
CA GLY A 46 3.42 -0.53 -13.75
C GLY A 46 3.61 0.80 -13.04
N GLU A 47 2.70 1.76 -13.27
CA GLU A 47 2.74 3.07 -12.62
C GLU A 47 2.51 2.96 -11.10
N ALA A 48 1.56 2.14 -10.66
CA ALA A 48 1.32 1.89 -9.23
C ALA A 48 2.53 1.24 -8.54
N ASN A 49 3.30 0.41 -9.27
CA ASN A 49 4.49 -0.24 -8.75
C ASN A 49 5.76 0.62 -8.81
N ARG A 50 5.75 1.75 -9.48
CA ARG A 50 6.92 2.62 -9.67
C ARG A 50 7.36 3.32 -8.39
N THR A 51 6.46 3.51 -7.45
CA THR A 51 6.77 4.15 -6.17
C THR A 51 7.73 3.31 -5.32
N ASP A 52 8.54 3.98 -4.51
CA ASP A 52 9.40 3.35 -3.50
C ASP A 52 8.63 2.82 -2.29
N TYR A 53 7.33 3.02 -2.23
CA TYR A 53 6.46 2.60 -1.15
C TYR A 53 5.55 1.44 -1.57
N GLY A 54 5.04 0.70 -0.60
CA GLY A 54 4.16 -0.43 -0.87
C GLY A 54 3.44 -0.90 0.39
N LEU A 55 2.55 -0.06 0.96
CA LEU A 55 1.76 -0.47 2.12
C LEU A 55 0.46 -1.14 1.69
N ALA A 56 -0.40 -0.43 0.99
CA ALA A 56 -1.71 -0.92 0.62
C ALA A 56 -2.14 -0.43 -0.77
N ALA A 57 -2.86 -1.28 -1.47
CA ALA A 57 -3.56 -0.94 -2.71
C ALA A 57 -5.05 -1.28 -2.60
N TYR A 58 -5.87 -0.46 -3.22
CA TYR A 58 -7.31 -0.62 -3.25
C TYR A 58 -7.78 -0.73 -4.69
N VAL A 59 -8.45 -1.82 -5.01
CA VAL A 59 -8.90 -2.13 -6.36
C VAL A 59 -10.42 -2.28 -6.37
N TYR A 60 -11.10 -1.49 -7.18
CA TYR A 60 -12.55 -1.57 -7.35
C TYR A 60 -12.86 -2.01 -8.77
N THR A 61 -13.35 -3.23 -8.94
CA THR A 61 -13.66 -3.82 -10.24
C THR A 61 -14.67 -4.95 -10.11
N HIS A 62 -15.45 -5.19 -11.15
CA HIS A 62 -16.31 -6.36 -11.30
C HIS A 62 -15.67 -7.45 -12.18
N ASP A 63 -14.55 -7.17 -12.85
CA ASP A 63 -13.84 -8.16 -13.68
C ASP A 63 -12.88 -8.97 -12.80
N SER A 64 -13.15 -10.29 -12.72
CA SER A 64 -12.34 -11.22 -11.93
C SER A 64 -10.90 -11.36 -12.44
N ARG A 65 -10.65 -11.13 -13.73
CA ARG A 65 -9.31 -11.15 -14.31
C ARG A 65 -8.52 -9.93 -13.87
N VAL A 66 -9.18 -8.77 -13.79
CA VAL A 66 -8.54 -7.53 -13.35
C VAL A 66 -8.14 -7.65 -11.88
N PHE A 67 -9.06 -8.09 -11.00
CA PHE A 67 -8.69 -8.21 -9.59
C PHE A 67 -7.62 -9.28 -9.35
N GLY A 68 -7.65 -10.40 -10.08
CA GLY A 68 -6.64 -11.46 -9.98
C GLY A 68 -5.25 -10.94 -10.33
N ARG A 69 -5.13 -10.24 -11.46
CA ARG A 69 -3.87 -9.61 -11.86
C ARG A 69 -3.40 -8.57 -10.84
N CYS A 70 -4.28 -7.69 -10.40
CA CYS A 70 -3.92 -6.68 -9.40
C CYS A 70 -3.45 -7.31 -8.08
N ALA A 71 -4.11 -8.40 -7.64
CA ALA A 71 -3.72 -9.10 -6.42
C ALA A 71 -2.33 -9.74 -6.51
N GLU A 72 -1.92 -10.21 -7.70
CA GLU A 72 -0.64 -10.86 -7.93
C GLU A 72 0.48 -9.89 -8.31
N GLU A 73 0.17 -8.85 -9.08
CA GLU A 73 1.17 -8.00 -9.72
C GLU A 73 1.46 -6.70 -8.95
N LEU A 74 0.54 -6.23 -8.07
CA LEU A 74 0.78 -5.03 -7.28
C LEU A 74 1.80 -5.31 -6.16
N GLN A 75 2.85 -4.50 -6.12
CA GLN A 75 3.95 -4.62 -5.17
C GLN A 75 3.63 -3.88 -3.87
N THR A 76 2.59 -4.33 -3.18
CA THR A 76 2.16 -3.81 -1.88
C THR A 76 2.00 -4.95 -0.89
N GLY A 77 2.15 -4.66 0.39
CA GLY A 77 1.96 -5.65 1.44
C GLY A 77 0.50 -6.07 1.61
N MET A 78 -0.45 -5.21 1.23
CA MET A 78 -1.88 -5.47 1.32
C MET A 78 -2.58 -5.03 0.03
N VAL A 79 -3.49 -5.88 -0.46
CA VAL A 79 -4.37 -5.54 -1.59
C VAL A 79 -5.81 -5.76 -1.15
N TYR A 80 -6.62 -4.71 -1.26
CA TYR A 80 -8.03 -4.71 -0.90
C TYR A 80 -8.89 -4.66 -2.16
N ILE A 81 -9.74 -5.66 -2.34
CA ILE A 81 -10.61 -5.77 -3.51
C ILE A 81 -12.05 -5.42 -3.13
N ASN A 82 -12.60 -4.36 -3.75
CA ASN A 82 -13.96 -3.88 -3.54
C ASN A 82 -14.32 -3.59 -2.07
N THR A 83 -13.34 -3.28 -1.25
CA THR A 83 -13.54 -2.95 0.16
C THR A 83 -12.54 -1.87 0.58
N PRO A 84 -12.94 -0.91 1.42
CA PRO A 84 -12.02 0.07 1.97
C PRO A 84 -11.18 -0.46 3.12
N THR A 85 -11.63 -1.53 3.77
CA THR A 85 -10.93 -2.17 4.88
C THR A 85 -11.24 -3.65 4.91
N CYS A 86 -10.24 -4.44 5.23
CA CYS A 86 -10.43 -5.84 5.60
C CYS A 86 -9.52 -6.08 6.80
N GLY A 87 -10.08 -6.11 7.98
CA GLY A 87 -9.35 -6.29 9.22
C GLY A 87 -9.70 -7.61 9.89
N GLY A 88 -8.71 -8.20 10.51
CA GLY A 88 -8.85 -9.37 11.38
C GLY A 88 -7.52 -9.60 12.06
N ALA A 89 -7.53 -9.94 13.34
CA ALA A 89 -6.32 -10.23 14.11
C ALA A 89 -5.47 -11.38 13.52
N ASN A 90 -6.05 -12.15 12.62
CA ASN A 90 -5.41 -13.27 11.91
C ASN A 90 -4.81 -12.89 10.54
N LEU A 91 -5.00 -11.67 10.09
CA LEU A 91 -4.46 -11.19 8.83
C LEU A 91 -3.24 -10.31 9.05
N PRO A 92 -2.17 -10.47 8.27
CA PRO A 92 -0.98 -9.65 8.43
C PRO A 92 -1.23 -8.21 8.01
N HIS A 93 -0.70 -7.27 8.79
CA HIS A 93 -0.52 -5.88 8.38
C HIS A 93 0.95 -5.69 8.07
N ILE A 94 1.26 -5.53 6.81
CA ILE A 94 2.64 -5.57 6.32
C ILE A 94 2.88 -4.50 5.26
N GLY A 95 3.97 -3.78 5.38
CA GLY A 95 4.51 -2.93 4.33
C GLY A 95 5.67 -3.61 3.63
N VAL A 96 5.83 -3.31 2.35
CA VAL A 96 7.02 -3.70 1.56
C VAL A 96 7.73 -2.45 1.07
N LYS A 97 8.89 -2.61 0.43
CA LYS A 97 9.74 -1.51 -0.01
C LYS A 97 10.04 -0.57 1.20
N GLN A 98 9.93 0.75 1.01
CA GLN A 98 10.17 1.72 2.09
C GLN A 98 8.99 1.90 3.06
N SER A 99 7.87 1.25 2.83
CA SER A 99 6.70 1.34 3.73
C SER A 99 6.85 0.56 5.02
N GLY A 100 7.81 -0.36 5.12
CA GLY A 100 8.06 -1.04 6.39
C GLY A 100 8.90 -2.30 6.28
N ILE A 101 9.31 -2.78 7.45
CA ILE A 101 10.03 -4.04 7.66
C ILE A 101 9.26 -4.84 8.71
N GLY A 102 9.07 -6.13 8.44
CA GLY A 102 8.36 -7.01 9.35
C GLY A 102 6.84 -6.98 9.15
N CYS A 103 6.11 -7.50 10.11
CA CYS A 103 4.68 -7.73 10.02
C CYS A 103 4.04 -7.53 11.39
N ASP A 104 2.93 -6.80 11.42
CA ASP A 104 2.02 -6.74 12.55
C ASP A 104 0.81 -7.63 12.28
N ALA A 105 0.18 -8.12 13.34
CA ALA A 105 -0.96 -9.01 13.32
C ALA A 105 -0.71 -10.36 12.61
N GLY A 106 -1.66 -11.27 12.72
CA GLY A 106 -1.53 -12.63 12.23
C GLY A 106 -0.43 -13.42 12.94
N LYS A 107 -0.24 -14.68 12.53
CA LYS A 107 0.81 -15.55 13.10
C LYS A 107 2.24 -15.08 12.82
N TRP A 108 2.43 -14.33 11.75
CA TRP A 108 3.75 -13.88 11.28
C TRP A 108 4.35 -12.80 12.16
N GLN A 109 3.54 -12.06 12.95
CA GLN A 109 4.06 -11.07 13.90
C GLN A 109 4.99 -11.71 14.95
N PHE A 110 4.75 -12.97 15.30
CA PHE A 110 5.56 -13.66 16.30
C PHE A 110 7.01 -13.89 15.87
N ASP A 111 7.27 -13.94 14.56
CA ASP A 111 8.63 -14.09 14.03
C ASP A 111 9.52 -12.91 14.43
N ASN A 112 8.95 -11.75 14.75
CA ASN A 112 9.68 -10.59 15.24
C ASN A 112 10.10 -10.70 16.72
N TYR A 113 9.47 -11.60 17.48
CA TYR A 113 9.65 -11.72 18.93
C TYR A 113 10.32 -13.02 19.36
N TYR A 114 10.45 -14.00 18.47
CA TYR A 114 11.01 -15.31 18.78
C TYR A 114 12.36 -15.52 18.11
N ALA A 115 13.28 -16.12 18.86
CA ALA A 115 14.53 -16.64 18.31
C ALA A 115 14.42 -18.17 18.20
N LEU A 116 14.80 -18.69 17.03
CA LEU A 116 14.87 -20.13 16.83
C LEU A 116 16.06 -20.72 17.59
N LYS A 117 15.83 -21.80 18.39
CA LYS A 117 16.86 -22.56 19.08
C LYS A 117 16.79 -24.02 18.69
N ARG A 118 17.89 -24.56 18.21
CA ARG A 118 18.05 -26.01 18.01
C ARG A 118 18.61 -26.66 19.29
N ILE A 119 17.93 -27.70 19.78
CA ILE A 119 18.41 -28.54 20.88
C ILE A 119 18.56 -29.97 20.31
N SER A 120 19.76 -30.55 20.48
CA SER A 120 20.03 -31.92 20.07
C SER A 120 20.60 -32.67 21.28
N ILE A 121 19.93 -33.77 21.65
CA ILE A 121 20.33 -34.63 22.78
C ILE A 121 20.64 -36.02 22.20
N ARG A 122 21.83 -36.51 22.43
CA ARG A 122 22.23 -37.90 22.14
C ARG A 122 22.09 -38.71 23.41
N ARG A 123 21.32 -39.77 23.39
CA ARG A 123 21.23 -40.78 24.44
C ARG A 123 22.22 -41.92 24.13
#